data_059f40dbabd5c25cd396ac7941806df2
#
_entry.id   059f40dbabd5c25cd396ac7941806df2
#
_cell.length_a   1.000
_cell.length_b   1.000
_cell.length_c   1.000
_cell.angle_alpha   90.00
_cell.angle_beta   90.00
_cell.angle_gamma   90.00
#
_symmetry.space_group_name_H-M   'P 1'
#
loop_
_entity.id
_entity.type
_entity.pdbx_description
1 polymer ?
#
loop_
_entity_poly.entity_id
_entity_poly.type
_entity_poly.pdbx_seq_one_letter_code
_entity_poly.pdbx_strand_id
1 'polypeptide(L)'
;FIPQAFLEAYVEAWKKLGSKTIEKGDKSNNRIHPALLDTPEIFTKNKASKKQYLIIEEINRGNCAQIFGDLFQLLDRNEYGFSDYPIVADKDMQKYLEKEFEGWEITNKDKINQLYGEANMVSLILKGERLVLPSNLYIWATMNTSDQSLFPIDSAFKRRWDWKYVPIREGRDKETNAPLNWRINTGDKQYDWWSFVSKINELIGSLTNSEDKKLGYFFCKAKDGEIDADLFVSKVIFYLWNDV
;
A
#
# COMPACT_ATOMS: atom_id res chain seq x y z
N PHE A 1 -16.99 1.71 -18.09
CA PHE A 1 -16.11 2.10 -16.98
C PHE A 1 -15.80 0.88 -16.11
N ILE A 2 -14.56 0.55 -15.93
CA ILE A 2 -14.10 -0.52 -15.04
C ILE A 2 -13.42 0.15 -13.84
N PRO A 3 -13.97 0.00 -12.61
CA PRO A 3 -13.34 0.57 -11.44
C PRO A 3 -11.96 -0.06 -11.23
N GLN A 4 -10.99 0.77 -10.95
CA GLN A 4 -9.63 0.32 -10.61
C GLN A 4 -9.51 0.10 -9.11
N ALA A 5 -8.50 -0.64 -8.68
CA ALA A 5 -8.25 -0.98 -7.27
C ALA A 5 -8.28 0.24 -6.31
N PHE A 6 -7.86 1.40 -6.80
CA PHE A 6 -7.95 2.65 -6.04
C PHE A 6 -9.40 3.02 -5.71
N LEU A 7 -10.28 2.97 -6.70
CA LEU A 7 -11.67 3.37 -6.53
C LEU A 7 -12.45 2.38 -5.68
N GLU A 8 -12.14 1.10 -5.81
CA GLU A 8 -12.70 0.05 -4.93
C GLU A 8 -12.26 0.27 -3.48
N ALA A 9 -10.98 0.52 -3.25
CA ALA A 9 -10.46 0.82 -1.91
C ALA A 9 -11.07 2.11 -1.32
N TYR A 10 -11.28 3.12 -2.15
CA TYR A 10 -11.94 4.37 -1.79
C TYR A 10 -13.38 4.14 -1.31
N VAL A 11 -14.17 3.42 -2.10
CA VAL A 11 -15.57 3.10 -1.79
C VAL A 11 -15.65 2.29 -0.49
N GLU A 12 -14.85 1.24 -0.36
CA GLU A 12 -14.83 0.41 0.83
C GLU A 12 -14.39 1.18 2.08
N ALA A 13 -13.47 2.11 1.96
CA ALA A 13 -13.06 2.96 3.08
C ALA A 13 -14.22 3.84 3.58
N TRP A 14 -14.94 4.49 2.67
CA TRP A 14 -16.11 5.29 3.03
C TRP A 14 -17.25 4.44 3.60
N LYS A 15 -17.56 3.29 3.00
CA LYS A 15 -18.57 2.36 3.52
C LYS A 15 -18.28 1.91 4.95
N LYS A 16 -17.02 1.77 5.33
CA LYS A 16 -16.61 1.43 6.71
C LYS A 16 -16.85 2.57 7.72
N LEU A 17 -17.05 3.79 7.26
CA LEU A 17 -17.40 4.96 8.09
C LEU A 17 -18.91 5.22 8.16
N GLY A 18 -19.72 4.38 7.54
CA GLY A 18 -21.17 4.55 7.46
C GLY A 18 -21.93 3.26 7.64
N SER A 19 -23.24 3.37 7.36
CA SER A 19 -24.17 2.24 7.33
C SER A 19 -25.13 2.40 6.16
N LYS A 20 -25.62 1.27 5.62
CA LYS A 20 -26.65 1.30 4.59
C LYS A 20 -28.02 1.41 5.26
N THR A 21 -28.84 2.34 4.81
CA THR A 21 -30.23 2.43 5.23
C THR A 21 -31.01 1.24 4.62
N ILE A 22 -31.47 0.34 5.47
CA ILE A 22 -32.29 -0.81 5.05
C ILE A 22 -33.72 -0.31 4.98
N GLU A 23 -34.38 -0.41 3.80
CA GLU A 23 -35.79 -0.23 3.72
C GLU A 23 -36.48 -1.21 4.67
N LYS A 24 -37.52 -0.72 5.41
CA LYS A 24 -38.26 -1.50 6.41
C LYS A 24 -38.91 -2.73 5.76
N GLY A 25 -38.21 -3.84 5.71
CA GLY A 25 -38.71 -5.10 5.13
C GLY A 25 -37.88 -6.34 5.46
N ASP A 26 -36.62 -6.21 5.74
CA ASP A 26 -35.76 -7.37 6.01
C ASP A 26 -35.25 -7.36 7.46
N LYS A 27 -35.75 -8.32 8.26
CA LYS A 27 -35.34 -8.58 9.64
C LYS A 27 -34.06 -9.39 9.68
N SER A 28 -33.01 -9.04 8.93
CA SER A 28 -31.71 -9.62 9.14
C SER A 28 -30.91 -8.75 10.11
N ASN A 29 -30.49 -9.37 11.19
CA ASN A 29 -29.77 -8.81 12.33
C ASN A 29 -28.42 -8.16 11.94
N ASN A 30 -28.43 -6.96 11.38
CA ASN A 30 -27.25 -6.10 11.41
C ASN A 30 -27.40 -5.10 12.58
N ARG A 31 -27.14 -5.59 13.78
CA ARG A 31 -26.99 -4.73 14.96
C ARG A 31 -25.77 -3.85 14.73
N ILE A 32 -26.01 -2.55 14.50
CA ILE A 32 -25.00 -1.50 14.64
C ILE A 32 -24.38 -1.69 16.02
N HIS A 33 -23.10 -1.91 16.09
CA HIS A 33 -22.42 -2.07 17.37
C HIS A 33 -22.55 -0.75 18.15
N PRO A 34 -23.15 -0.69 19.35
CA PRO A 34 -23.43 0.56 20.07
C PRO A 34 -22.18 1.43 20.35
N ALA A 35 -20.98 0.84 20.30
CA ALA A 35 -19.72 1.54 20.44
C ALA A 35 -19.39 2.55 19.33
N LEU A 36 -20.18 2.59 18.24
CA LEU A 36 -20.00 3.54 17.13
C LEU A 36 -20.79 4.86 17.32
N LEU A 37 -21.65 4.93 18.33
CA LEU A 37 -22.58 6.07 18.48
C LEU A 37 -22.03 7.23 19.32
N ASP A 38 -20.97 7.04 20.11
CA ASP A 38 -20.57 8.01 21.14
C ASP A 38 -19.09 8.41 21.14
N THR A 39 -18.33 8.18 20.07
CA THR A 39 -16.91 8.49 20.12
C THR A 39 -16.51 9.66 19.25
N PRO A 40 -15.76 10.63 19.82
CA PRO A 40 -15.03 11.65 19.07
C PRO A 40 -13.95 11.04 18.15
N GLU A 41 -13.91 9.74 18.04
CA GLU A 41 -12.80 8.88 17.58
C GLU A 41 -12.62 8.83 16.08
N ILE A 42 -13.53 9.38 15.26
CA ILE A 42 -13.26 9.57 13.82
C ILE A 42 -12.11 10.56 13.61
N PHE A 43 -11.86 11.42 14.59
CA PHE A 43 -10.82 12.46 14.55
C PHE A 43 -9.58 12.13 15.38
N THR A 44 -9.58 11.08 16.20
CA THR A 44 -8.37 10.67 16.92
C THR A 44 -7.59 9.65 16.11
N LYS A 45 -6.32 9.91 15.89
CA LYS A 45 -5.35 9.03 15.20
C LYS A 45 -5.26 7.62 15.78
N ASN A 46 -5.97 7.30 16.86
CA ASN A 46 -5.89 6.04 17.59
C ASN A 46 -7.27 5.62 18.11
N LYS A 47 -8.01 4.84 17.33
CA LYS A 47 -8.78 3.67 17.73
C LYS A 47 -9.76 3.20 16.67
N ALA A 48 -9.61 1.93 16.31
CA ALA A 48 -10.65 0.98 15.87
C ALA A 48 -11.65 1.37 14.76
N SER A 49 -11.48 2.45 13.99
CA SER A 49 -12.15 2.53 12.70
C SER A 49 -11.61 1.39 11.84
N LYS A 50 -12.50 0.63 11.19
CA LYS A 50 -12.09 -0.48 10.32
C LYS A 50 -11.20 0.08 9.21
N LYS A 51 -9.89 -0.10 9.33
CA LYS A 51 -8.90 0.37 8.37
C LYS A 51 -9.12 -0.27 7.01
N GLN A 52 -8.93 0.50 5.96
CA GLN A 52 -8.85 0.04 4.58
C GLN A 52 -7.44 0.25 4.09
N TYR A 53 -6.89 -0.75 3.39
CA TYR A 53 -5.55 -0.67 2.82
C TYR A 53 -5.62 -0.79 1.30
N LEU A 54 -4.85 0.04 0.63
CA LEU A 54 -4.49 -0.08 -0.78
C LEU A 54 -2.99 -0.33 -0.84
N ILE A 55 -2.58 -1.42 -1.46
CA ILE A 55 -1.17 -1.76 -1.66
C ILE A 55 -0.84 -1.59 -3.14
N ILE A 56 0.19 -0.82 -3.43
CA ILE A 56 0.69 -0.55 -4.78
C ILE A 56 2.12 -1.07 -4.84
N GLU A 57 2.34 -2.14 -5.59
CA GLU A 57 3.68 -2.68 -5.81
C GLU A 57 4.36 -1.93 -6.96
N GLU A 58 5.65 -1.63 -6.78
CA GLU A 58 6.51 -1.02 -7.78
C GLU A 58 5.92 0.27 -8.40
N ILE A 59 5.51 1.19 -7.54
CA ILE A 59 4.82 2.43 -7.92
C ILE A 59 5.56 3.25 -8.99
N ASN A 60 6.88 3.12 -9.08
CA ASN A 60 7.74 3.81 -10.04
C ASN A 60 7.91 3.06 -11.38
N ARG A 61 7.22 1.93 -11.60
CA ARG A 61 7.17 1.28 -12.93
C ARG A 61 6.38 2.07 -13.97
N GLY A 62 5.56 2.99 -13.53
CA GLY A 62 4.82 3.88 -14.39
C GLY A 62 5.05 5.34 -14.05
N ASN A 63 4.66 6.23 -14.95
CA ASN A 63 4.69 7.66 -14.69
C ASN A 63 3.61 8.02 -13.66
N CYS A 64 4.02 8.24 -12.41
CA CYS A 64 3.11 8.54 -11.32
C CYS A 64 2.23 9.77 -11.58
N ALA A 65 2.77 10.80 -12.22
CA ALA A 65 2.00 12.00 -12.56
C ALA A 65 0.89 11.71 -13.58
N GLN A 66 1.12 10.82 -14.54
CA GLN A 66 0.11 10.42 -15.52
C GLN A 66 -0.92 9.45 -14.92
N ILE A 67 -0.48 8.51 -14.07
CA ILE A 67 -1.34 7.49 -13.48
C ILE A 67 -2.30 8.10 -12.47
N PHE A 68 -1.78 8.95 -11.59
CA PHE A 68 -2.58 9.55 -10.52
C PHE A 68 -3.28 10.83 -10.95
N GLY A 69 -2.70 11.61 -11.91
CA GLY A 69 -3.28 12.88 -12.34
C GLY A 69 -3.67 13.76 -11.14
N ASP A 70 -4.91 14.28 -11.17
CA ASP A 70 -5.44 15.13 -10.10
C ASP A 70 -5.66 14.37 -8.76
N LEU A 71 -5.80 13.03 -8.79
CA LEU A 71 -5.91 12.21 -7.58
C LEU A 71 -4.71 12.36 -6.65
N PHE A 72 -3.60 12.82 -7.19
CA PHE A 72 -2.38 13.11 -6.47
C PHE A 72 -2.56 14.13 -5.33
N GLN A 73 -3.39 15.15 -5.53
CA GLN A 73 -3.69 16.16 -4.52
C GLN A 73 -4.40 15.56 -3.29
N LEU A 74 -5.14 14.48 -3.49
CA LEU A 74 -5.84 13.79 -2.39
C LEU A 74 -4.88 13.20 -1.34
N LEU A 75 -3.61 12.99 -1.69
CA LEU A 75 -2.60 12.49 -0.76
C LEU A 75 -2.14 13.54 0.26
N ASP A 76 -2.38 14.83 0.00
CA ASP A 76 -2.18 15.86 1.02
C ASP A 76 -3.28 15.71 2.09
N ARG A 77 -2.88 15.33 3.31
CA ARG A 77 -3.79 15.00 4.42
C ARG A 77 -3.75 16.08 5.48
N ASN A 78 -4.93 16.44 5.99
CA ASN A 78 -5.04 17.30 7.15
C ASN A 78 -4.71 16.55 8.46
N GLU A 79 -4.72 17.27 9.57
CA GLU A 79 -4.41 16.72 10.91
C GLU A 79 -5.34 15.57 11.34
N TYR A 80 -6.54 15.48 10.77
CA TYR A 80 -7.52 14.42 11.02
C TYR A 80 -7.36 13.22 10.08
N GLY A 81 -6.45 13.30 9.10
CA GLY A 81 -6.15 12.24 8.15
C GLY A 81 -7.07 12.18 6.92
N PHE A 82 -7.95 13.16 6.72
CA PHE A 82 -8.71 13.33 5.47
C PHE A 82 -7.89 14.10 4.44
N SER A 83 -8.21 13.98 3.14
CA SER A 83 -7.61 14.86 2.12
C SER A 83 -7.86 16.33 2.46
N ASP A 84 -6.82 17.14 2.40
CA ASP A 84 -6.91 18.58 2.69
C ASP A 84 -7.64 19.32 1.57
N TYR A 85 -7.41 18.90 0.33
CA TYR A 85 -7.98 19.52 -0.86
C TYR A 85 -8.91 18.55 -1.60
N PRO A 86 -10.25 18.75 -1.53
CA PRO A 86 -11.19 17.97 -2.34
C PRO A 86 -10.99 18.25 -3.84
N ILE A 87 -11.13 17.20 -4.66
CA ILE A 87 -11.13 17.36 -6.12
C ILE A 87 -12.48 16.98 -6.72
N VAL A 88 -12.72 17.36 -7.97
CA VAL A 88 -13.92 17.00 -8.72
C VAL A 88 -13.67 15.71 -9.49
N ALA A 89 -14.58 14.75 -9.39
CA ALA A 89 -14.52 13.53 -10.19
C ALA A 89 -15.03 13.78 -11.62
N ASP A 90 -14.55 13.00 -12.59
CA ASP A 90 -15.17 12.95 -13.91
C ASP A 90 -16.58 12.35 -13.86
N LYS A 91 -17.35 12.53 -14.94
CA LYS A 91 -18.78 12.11 -14.97
C LYS A 91 -18.98 10.60 -14.85
N ASP A 92 -18.06 9.80 -15.34
CA ASP A 92 -18.19 8.34 -15.28
C ASP A 92 -17.90 7.84 -13.87
N MET A 93 -16.90 8.44 -13.22
CA MET A 93 -16.58 8.20 -11.82
C MET A 93 -17.72 8.67 -10.90
N GLN A 94 -18.33 9.83 -11.17
CA GLN A 94 -19.50 10.32 -10.43
C GLN A 94 -20.64 9.30 -10.47
N LYS A 95 -21.05 8.85 -11.65
CA LYS A 95 -22.11 7.85 -11.81
C LYS A 95 -21.82 6.55 -11.08
N TYR A 96 -20.57 6.10 -11.13
CA TYR A 96 -20.15 4.90 -10.42
C TYR A 96 -20.26 5.08 -8.91
N LEU A 97 -19.74 6.18 -8.37
CA LEU A 97 -19.77 6.46 -6.93
C LEU A 97 -21.20 6.67 -6.41
N GLU A 98 -22.03 7.42 -7.12
CA GLU A 98 -23.44 7.62 -6.78
C GLU A 98 -24.17 6.28 -6.65
N LYS A 99 -23.95 5.37 -7.59
CA LYS A 99 -24.50 4.01 -7.54
C LYS A 99 -23.96 3.19 -6.36
N GLU A 100 -22.65 3.23 -6.12
CA GLU A 100 -22.02 2.47 -5.04
C GLU A 100 -22.45 2.94 -3.65
N PHE A 101 -22.71 4.24 -3.51
CA PHE A 101 -23.13 4.84 -2.25
C PHE A 101 -24.65 4.97 -2.09
N GLU A 102 -25.45 4.43 -3.01
CA GLU A 102 -26.89 4.47 -2.92
C GLU A 102 -27.41 3.83 -1.62
N GLY A 103 -28.16 4.61 -0.85
CA GLY A 103 -28.69 4.22 0.45
C GLY A 103 -27.65 4.17 1.59
N TRP A 104 -26.44 4.70 1.37
CA TRP A 104 -25.44 4.80 2.44
C TRP A 104 -25.52 6.14 3.16
N GLU A 105 -25.38 6.10 4.48
CA GLU A 105 -25.24 7.27 5.35
C GLU A 105 -23.92 7.20 6.12
N ILE A 106 -23.18 8.29 6.14
CA ILE A 106 -21.89 8.38 6.84
C ILE A 106 -22.12 8.85 8.27
N THR A 107 -21.53 8.10 9.21
CA THR A 107 -21.53 8.47 10.61
C THR A 107 -20.71 9.77 10.80
N ASN A 108 -21.17 10.66 11.67
CA ASN A 108 -20.53 11.95 11.93
C ASN A 108 -20.42 12.88 10.70
N LYS A 109 -21.36 12.79 9.75
CA LYS A 109 -21.42 13.63 8.56
C LYS A 109 -21.28 15.12 8.88
N ASP A 110 -21.89 15.60 9.96
CA ASP A 110 -21.89 17.02 10.34
C ASP A 110 -20.48 17.51 10.73
N LYS A 111 -19.70 16.66 11.41
CA LYS A 111 -18.30 16.97 11.74
C LYS A 111 -17.41 17.01 10.50
N ILE A 112 -17.62 16.08 9.57
CA ILE A 112 -16.89 16.06 8.29
C ILE A 112 -17.26 17.30 7.46
N ASN A 113 -18.54 17.64 7.40
CA ASN A 113 -19.01 18.85 6.71
C ASN A 113 -18.35 20.11 7.31
N GLN A 114 -18.32 20.21 8.65
CA GLN A 114 -17.70 21.33 9.36
C GLN A 114 -16.20 21.43 9.08
N LEU A 115 -15.50 20.31 8.94
CA LEU A 115 -14.07 20.26 8.63
C LEU A 115 -13.73 20.99 7.32
N TYR A 116 -14.62 20.92 6.34
CA TYR A 116 -14.46 21.58 5.04
C TYR A 116 -15.19 22.92 4.94
N GLY A 117 -15.88 23.37 5.99
CA GLY A 117 -16.67 24.59 5.96
C GLY A 117 -17.87 24.51 4.99
N GLU A 118 -18.32 23.30 4.63
CA GLU A 118 -19.36 23.08 3.63
C GLU A 118 -20.46 22.18 4.20
N ALA A 119 -21.69 22.69 4.31
CA ALA A 119 -22.78 22.03 5.00
C ALA A 119 -23.22 20.67 4.37
N ASN A 120 -22.87 20.43 3.13
CA ASN A 120 -23.26 19.25 2.36
C ASN A 120 -22.07 18.45 1.79
N MET A 121 -20.85 18.65 2.30
CA MET A 121 -19.65 17.98 1.77
C MET A 121 -19.81 16.47 1.68
N VAL A 122 -20.32 15.81 2.72
CA VAL A 122 -20.53 14.36 2.69
C VAL A 122 -21.53 13.96 1.59
N SER A 123 -22.58 14.75 1.37
CA SER A 123 -23.52 14.49 0.25
C SER A 123 -22.83 14.60 -1.11
N LEU A 124 -21.96 15.59 -1.30
CA LEU A 124 -21.18 15.74 -2.53
C LEU A 124 -20.20 14.57 -2.74
N ILE A 125 -19.62 14.07 -1.65
CA ILE A 125 -18.74 12.88 -1.68
C ILE A 125 -19.53 11.63 -2.10
N LEU A 126 -20.69 11.39 -1.50
CA LEU A 126 -21.51 10.21 -1.80
C LEU A 126 -22.08 10.24 -3.23
N LYS A 127 -22.30 11.43 -3.80
CA LYS A 127 -22.70 11.61 -5.20
C LYS A 127 -21.49 11.58 -6.17
N GLY A 128 -20.26 11.46 -5.65
CA GLY A 128 -19.06 11.53 -6.46
C GLY A 128 -18.72 12.92 -7.02
N GLU A 129 -19.45 13.97 -6.63
CA GLU A 129 -19.19 15.34 -7.06
C GLU A 129 -17.91 15.91 -6.44
N ARG A 130 -17.51 15.37 -5.31
CA ARG A 130 -16.22 15.66 -4.63
C ARG A 130 -15.55 14.35 -4.23
N LEU A 131 -14.25 14.26 -4.44
CA LEU A 131 -13.42 13.19 -3.94
C LEU A 131 -12.59 13.69 -2.75
N VAL A 132 -12.63 12.92 -1.68
CA VAL A 132 -11.86 13.13 -0.46
C VAL A 132 -11.44 11.77 0.07
N LEU A 133 -10.16 11.53 0.25
CA LEU A 133 -9.73 10.28 0.90
C LEU A 133 -10.11 10.31 2.38
N PRO A 134 -10.84 9.31 2.88
CA PRO A 134 -11.21 9.24 4.27
C PRO A 134 -10.02 8.86 5.16
N SER A 135 -10.08 9.21 6.43
CA SER A 135 -8.98 9.04 7.40
C SER A 135 -8.59 7.59 7.66
N ASN A 136 -9.47 6.64 7.36
CA ASN A 136 -9.25 5.19 7.52
C ASN A 136 -8.65 4.51 6.29
N LEU A 137 -8.42 5.23 5.18
CA LEU A 137 -7.76 4.69 3.98
C LEU A 137 -6.25 4.88 4.07
N TYR A 138 -5.54 3.77 4.17
CA TYR A 138 -4.08 3.72 4.17
C TYR A 138 -3.57 3.23 2.82
N ILE A 139 -2.66 3.98 2.23
CA ILE A 139 -2.04 3.62 0.95
C ILE A 139 -0.58 3.27 1.23
N TRP A 140 -0.18 2.06 0.89
CA TRP A 140 1.18 1.59 0.97
C TRP A 140 1.72 1.34 -0.42
N ALA A 141 2.94 1.77 -0.67
CA ALA A 141 3.59 1.54 -1.95
C ALA A 141 4.99 0.98 -1.75
N THR A 142 5.42 0.13 -2.67
CA THR A 142 6.81 -0.31 -2.76
C THR A 142 7.46 0.29 -3.98
N MET A 143 8.77 0.52 -3.93
CA MET A 143 9.54 0.90 -5.10
C MET A 143 10.97 0.41 -4.99
N ASN A 144 11.58 0.11 -6.13
CA ASN A 144 13.00 -0.08 -6.27
C ASN A 144 13.63 1.28 -6.58
N THR A 145 14.58 1.73 -5.76
CA THR A 145 15.16 3.07 -5.88
C THR A 145 16.28 3.16 -6.90
N SER A 146 16.88 2.04 -7.27
CA SER A 146 18.12 1.95 -8.04
C SER A 146 17.91 1.51 -9.49
N ASP A 147 16.71 1.07 -9.86
CA ASP A 147 16.43 0.65 -11.23
C ASP A 147 16.34 1.87 -12.14
N GLN A 148 17.35 2.04 -13.00
CA GLN A 148 17.47 3.18 -13.92
C GLN A 148 16.44 3.14 -15.06
N SER A 149 15.79 2.00 -15.28
CA SER A 149 14.74 1.83 -16.30
C SER A 149 13.38 2.38 -15.86
N LEU A 150 13.24 2.76 -14.59
CA LEU A 150 11.99 3.19 -14.00
C LEU A 150 11.80 4.72 -14.11
N PHE A 151 10.53 5.13 -14.05
CA PHE A 151 10.20 6.55 -14.08
C PHE A 151 10.70 7.25 -12.81
N PRO A 152 11.40 8.38 -12.94
CA PRO A 152 11.80 9.16 -11.78
C PRO A 152 10.57 9.73 -11.07
N ILE A 153 10.53 9.57 -9.77
CA ILE A 153 9.48 10.17 -8.93
C ILE A 153 9.93 11.57 -8.53
N ASP A 154 9.12 12.56 -8.85
CA ASP A 154 9.39 13.96 -8.54
C ASP A 154 9.31 14.27 -7.03
N SER A 155 9.84 15.42 -6.62
CA SER A 155 9.87 15.83 -5.22
C SER A 155 8.49 16.15 -4.66
N ALA A 156 7.55 16.63 -5.51
CA ALA A 156 6.19 16.94 -5.09
C ALA A 156 5.43 15.65 -4.75
N PHE A 157 5.67 14.56 -5.47
CA PHE A 157 5.14 13.25 -5.12
C PHE A 157 5.79 12.71 -3.85
N LYS A 158 7.13 12.78 -3.77
CA LYS A 158 7.87 12.21 -2.63
C LYS A 158 7.45 12.80 -1.28
N ARG A 159 7.17 14.10 -1.19
CA ARG A 159 6.80 14.78 0.07
C ARG A 159 5.49 14.32 0.69
N ARG A 160 4.64 13.63 -0.07
CA ARG A 160 3.32 13.12 0.39
C ARG A 160 3.38 11.74 1.02
N TRP A 161 4.58 11.14 1.08
CA TRP A 161 4.80 9.79 1.58
C TRP A 161 5.73 9.78 2.78
N ASP A 162 5.41 8.93 3.74
CA ASP A 162 6.31 8.56 4.81
C ASP A 162 7.23 7.44 4.31
N TRP A 163 8.51 7.74 4.15
CA TRP A 163 9.48 6.84 3.56
C TRP A 163 10.07 5.88 4.58
N LYS A 164 10.13 4.61 4.21
CA LYS A 164 10.79 3.59 5.00
C LYS A 164 11.74 2.78 4.11
N TYR A 165 13.03 2.90 4.37
CA TYR A 165 14.02 2.04 3.74
C TYR A 165 13.94 0.63 4.31
N VAL A 166 13.93 -0.39 3.43
CA VAL A 166 13.94 -1.81 3.78
C VAL A 166 15.29 -2.40 3.35
N PRO A 167 16.28 -2.46 4.27
CA PRO A 167 17.60 -2.98 3.92
C PRO A 167 17.56 -4.50 3.68
N ILE A 168 18.53 -4.99 2.87
CA ILE A 168 18.80 -6.41 2.75
C ILE A 168 19.27 -6.92 4.12
N ARG A 169 18.65 -7.98 4.61
CA ARG A 169 18.92 -8.59 5.91
C ARG A 169 18.89 -10.10 5.81
N GLU A 170 19.52 -10.75 6.78
CA GLU A 170 19.38 -12.18 7.01
C GLU A 170 17.90 -12.57 7.15
N GLY A 171 17.52 -13.66 6.49
CA GLY A 171 16.16 -14.19 6.57
C GLY A 171 15.87 -14.77 7.96
N ARG A 172 14.68 -14.47 8.45
CA ARG A 172 14.22 -14.92 9.76
C ARG A 172 12.88 -15.62 9.64
N ASP A 173 12.67 -16.60 10.48
CA ASP A 173 11.38 -17.25 10.65
C ASP A 173 10.34 -16.27 11.17
N LYS A 174 9.14 -16.32 10.62
CA LYS A 174 8.08 -15.34 10.92
C LYS A 174 7.50 -15.47 12.32
N GLU A 175 7.51 -16.68 12.90
CA GLU A 175 6.89 -16.96 14.19
C GLU A 175 7.93 -16.84 15.32
N THR A 176 9.09 -17.45 15.14
CA THR A 176 10.13 -17.53 16.16
C THR A 176 11.13 -16.38 16.09
N ASN A 177 11.17 -15.66 14.98
CA ASN A 177 12.19 -14.65 14.67
C ASN A 177 13.65 -15.18 14.69
N ALA A 178 13.82 -16.49 14.64
CA ALA A 178 15.14 -17.13 14.54
C ALA A 178 15.71 -17.01 13.11
N PRO A 179 17.06 -16.94 12.93
CA PRO A 179 17.68 -17.03 11.62
C PRO A 179 17.28 -18.30 10.90
N LEU A 180 17.02 -18.20 9.59
CA LEU A 180 16.65 -19.38 8.78
C LEU A 180 17.81 -20.34 8.52
N ASN A 181 19.07 -19.85 8.65
CA ASN A 181 20.30 -20.63 8.52
C ASN A 181 20.38 -21.48 7.24
N TRP A 182 19.95 -20.91 6.10
CA TRP A 182 20.03 -21.63 4.83
C TRP A 182 21.46 -21.92 4.40
N ARG A 183 21.68 -23.06 3.75
CA ARG A 183 22.98 -23.51 3.31
C ARG A 183 23.01 -23.83 1.82
N ILE A 184 24.11 -23.49 1.17
CA ILE A 184 24.43 -23.93 -0.20
C ILE A 184 25.07 -25.31 -0.08
N ASN A 185 24.51 -26.31 -0.74
CA ASN A 185 25.04 -27.68 -0.77
C ASN A 185 25.63 -27.98 -2.14
N THR A 186 26.95 -28.18 -2.20
CA THR A 186 27.69 -28.52 -3.44
C THR A 186 28.01 -30.02 -3.56
N GLY A 187 27.36 -30.84 -2.74
CA GLY A 187 27.57 -32.28 -2.68
C GLY A 187 28.62 -32.67 -1.64
N ASP A 188 29.83 -32.18 -1.75
CA ASP A 188 30.95 -32.44 -0.84
C ASP A 188 31.18 -31.38 0.25
N LYS A 189 30.63 -30.21 0.06
CA LYS A 189 30.76 -29.06 1.01
C LYS A 189 29.44 -28.32 1.17
N GLN A 190 29.30 -27.74 2.37
CA GLN A 190 28.20 -26.82 2.69
C GLN A 190 28.74 -25.44 3.04
N TYR A 191 28.07 -24.42 2.55
CA TYR A 191 28.41 -23.03 2.81
C TYR A 191 27.20 -22.29 3.37
N ASP A 192 27.44 -21.34 4.26
CA ASP A 192 26.37 -20.50 4.81
C ASP A 192 25.88 -19.51 3.75
N TRP A 193 24.56 -19.52 3.49
CA TRP A 193 23.95 -18.69 2.47
C TRP A 193 24.06 -17.20 2.78
N TRP A 194 23.85 -16.80 4.05
CA TRP A 194 23.91 -15.40 4.42
C TRP A 194 25.34 -14.84 4.34
N SER A 195 26.30 -15.60 4.75
CA SER A 195 27.73 -15.24 4.60
C SER A 195 28.11 -15.05 3.13
N PHE A 196 27.61 -15.91 2.23
CA PHE A 196 27.83 -15.75 0.79
C PHE A 196 27.16 -14.47 0.27
N VAL A 197 25.85 -14.25 0.57
CA VAL A 197 25.10 -13.06 0.13
C VAL A 197 25.77 -11.78 0.63
N SER A 198 26.22 -11.76 1.88
CA SER A 198 26.85 -10.56 2.44
C SER A 198 28.15 -10.21 1.71
N LYS A 199 29.02 -11.20 1.46
CA LYS A 199 30.31 -10.98 0.77
C LYS A 199 30.12 -10.61 -0.69
N ILE A 200 29.23 -11.28 -1.41
CA ILE A 200 28.99 -10.97 -2.82
C ILE A 200 28.39 -9.56 -2.97
N ASN A 201 27.50 -9.16 -2.06
CA ASN A 201 26.92 -7.82 -2.07
C ASN A 201 27.95 -6.71 -1.77
N GLU A 202 28.94 -6.96 -0.92
CA GLU A 202 30.08 -6.05 -0.74
C GLU A 202 30.87 -5.87 -2.05
N LEU A 203 31.14 -6.97 -2.75
CA LEU A 203 31.81 -6.93 -4.06
C LEU A 203 30.96 -6.21 -5.11
N ILE A 204 29.67 -6.53 -5.23
CA ILE A 204 28.77 -5.85 -6.15
C ILE A 204 28.74 -4.34 -5.88
N GLY A 205 28.59 -3.93 -4.63
CA GLY A 205 28.59 -2.52 -4.26
C GLY A 205 29.89 -1.80 -4.63
N SER A 206 31.05 -2.47 -4.46
CA SER A 206 32.34 -1.89 -4.79
C SER A 206 32.62 -1.79 -6.30
N LEU A 207 32.10 -2.73 -7.09
CA LEU A 207 32.36 -2.80 -8.53
C LEU A 207 31.34 -2.02 -9.36
N THR A 208 30.09 -2.04 -8.97
CA THR A 208 29.00 -1.46 -9.78
C THR A 208 28.47 -0.15 -9.25
N ASN A 209 28.72 0.17 -7.99
CA ASN A 209 28.11 1.29 -7.25
C ASN A 209 26.58 1.29 -7.32
N SER A 210 25.97 0.11 -7.46
CA SER A 210 24.53 -0.10 -7.68
C SER A 210 23.93 -0.99 -6.59
N GLU A 211 22.95 -0.47 -5.89
CA GLU A 211 22.27 -1.20 -4.81
C GLU A 211 21.21 -2.21 -5.34
N ASP A 212 20.66 -1.98 -6.53
CA ASP A 212 19.65 -2.83 -7.17
C ASP A 212 20.21 -4.16 -7.67
N LYS A 213 21.52 -4.20 -7.92
CA LYS A 213 22.21 -5.43 -8.31
C LYS A 213 22.53 -6.36 -7.14
N LYS A 214 22.34 -5.91 -5.91
CA LYS A 214 22.58 -6.70 -4.72
C LYS A 214 21.56 -7.79 -4.53
N LEU A 215 22.00 -8.95 -4.09
CA LEU A 215 21.15 -10.12 -3.81
C LEU A 215 20.41 -9.96 -2.47
N GLY A 216 19.09 -10.10 -2.48
CA GLY A 216 18.32 -10.29 -1.27
C GLY A 216 18.47 -11.71 -0.70
N TYR A 217 18.19 -11.88 0.59
CA TYR A 217 18.25 -13.21 1.22
C TYR A 217 17.37 -14.25 0.50
N PHE A 218 16.18 -13.84 0.05
CA PHE A 218 15.20 -14.70 -0.61
C PHE A 218 15.35 -14.75 -2.14
N PHE A 219 16.45 -14.26 -2.68
CA PHE A 219 16.76 -14.33 -4.11
C PHE A 219 16.76 -15.78 -4.63
N CYS A 220 17.34 -16.69 -3.85
CA CYS A 220 17.27 -18.11 -4.06
C CYS A 220 16.51 -18.75 -2.88
N LYS A 221 15.41 -19.43 -3.15
CA LYS A 221 14.58 -20.04 -2.10
C LYS A 221 15.08 -21.46 -1.80
N ALA A 222 15.55 -21.66 -0.58
CA ALA A 222 15.96 -22.98 -0.09
C ALA A 222 14.76 -23.93 0.00
N LYS A 223 15.00 -25.20 -0.26
CA LYS A 223 14.11 -26.30 0.03
C LYS A 223 14.64 -27.03 1.27
N ASP A 224 13.83 -27.14 2.30
CA ASP A 224 14.21 -27.76 3.58
C ASP A 224 15.50 -27.15 4.21
N GLY A 225 15.72 -25.85 3.98
CA GLY A 225 16.90 -25.13 4.45
C GLY A 225 18.15 -25.26 3.57
N GLU A 226 18.08 -25.99 2.47
CA GLU A 226 19.20 -26.20 1.56
C GLU A 226 18.94 -25.62 0.16
N ILE A 227 19.98 -25.08 -0.44
CA ILE A 227 20.08 -24.63 -1.82
C ILE A 227 21.04 -25.59 -2.50
N ASP A 228 20.54 -26.46 -3.36
CA ASP A 228 21.38 -27.39 -4.12
C ASP A 228 22.25 -26.68 -5.17
N ALA A 229 23.27 -27.39 -5.65
CA ALA A 229 24.24 -26.85 -6.59
C ALA A 229 23.59 -26.39 -7.91
N ASP A 230 22.63 -27.16 -8.43
CA ASP A 230 21.98 -26.82 -9.71
C ASP A 230 21.13 -25.56 -9.58
N LEU A 231 20.38 -25.42 -8.50
CA LEU A 231 19.60 -24.22 -8.21
C LEU A 231 20.52 -23.02 -7.98
N PHE A 232 21.62 -23.19 -7.26
CA PHE A 232 22.60 -22.14 -7.03
C PHE A 232 23.22 -21.66 -8.33
N VAL A 233 23.66 -22.57 -9.21
CA VAL A 233 24.26 -22.23 -10.50
C VAL A 233 23.24 -21.54 -11.40
N SER A 234 22.05 -22.14 -11.56
CA SER A 234 21.04 -21.66 -12.50
C SER A 234 20.42 -20.32 -12.13
N LYS A 235 20.35 -19.99 -10.84
CA LYS A 235 19.80 -18.69 -10.41
C LYS A 235 20.88 -17.69 -10.04
N VAL A 236 21.81 -18.08 -9.17
CA VAL A 236 22.71 -17.10 -8.56
C VAL A 236 23.91 -16.83 -9.47
N ILE A 237 24.59 -17.91 -9.93
CA ILE A 237 25.78 -17.73 -10.81
C ILE A 237 25.33 -17.14 -12.16
N PHE A 238 24.22 -17.61 -12.72
CA PHE A 238 23.67 -17.06 -13.96
C PHE A 238 23.36 -15.57 -13.84
N TYR A 239 22.71 -15.14 -12.75
CA TYR A 239 22.43 -13.72 -12.49
C TYR A 239 23.73 -12.90 -12.36
N LEU A 240 24.68 -13.37 -11.55
CA LEU A 240 25.96 -12.67 -11.37
C LEU A 240 26.75 -12.53 -12.67
N TRP A 241 26.59 -13.49 -13.59
CA TRP A 241 27.27 -13.46 -14.89
C TRP A 241 26.63 -12.53 -15.91
N ASN A 242 25.29 -12.47 -15.93
CA ASN A 242 24.58 -11.73 -16.98
C ASN A 242 24.19 -10.31 -16.58
N ASP A 243 23.89 -10.08 -15.29
CA ASP A 243 23.23 -8.85 -14.84
C ASP A 243 24.13 -7.98 -13.96
N VAL A 244 25.20 -8.52 -13.37
CA VAL A 244 26.16 -7.79 -12.53
C VAL A 244 27.41 -7.44 -13.27
#